data_4642c8aa405797a9848c51d0777a8451
#
_entry.id   4642c8aa405797a9848c51d0777a8451
#
_cell.length_a   1.000
_cell.length_b   1.000
_cell.length_c   1.000
_cell.angle_alpha   90.00
_cell.angle_beta   90.00
_cell.angle_gamma   90.00
#
_symmetry.space_group_name_H-M   'P 1'
#
loop_
_entity.id
_entity.type
_entity.pdbx_description
1 polymer ?
#
loop_
_entity_poly.entity_id
_entity_poly.type
_entity_poly.pdbx_seq_one_letter_code
_entity_poly.pdbx_strand_id
1 'polypeptide(L)'
;MNRVVKFIVPAVAALAVCACGQKKPAQDPMMMAMGDQIPKVETYTASFQEVPQEETYSSTVQAYAVNNVVPQSGNRIKRVYVEVGDFVSRGQVLAEMDAVGLNQAELKLVNDSTELARLRGLFQAGGISQSDFEAVELAYKVSKASYDNLLENTVLRAPMGGVITARNYDSGDMYAMASPIYVVQQITPVKILVGISETDYTRVKKGDVVTITADALPARHSRERSTGFILPSIRPPIPSPQKSL
;
A
#
# COMPACT_ATOMS: atom_id res chain seq x y z
N MET A 1 -35.26 26.39 17.79
CA MET A 1 -36.62 26.88 17.53
C MET A 1 -37.56 25.69 17.64
N ASN A 2 -38.12 25.45 18.85
CA ASN A 2 -39.49 25.70 19.28
C ASN A 2 -40.50 24.85 18.49
N ARG A 3 -41.34 24.01 19.08
CA ARG A 3 -42.36 24.13 20.15
C ARG A 3 -42.83 22.70 20.48
N VAL A 4 -42.89 22.19 21.70
CA VAL A 4 -43.76 22.47 22.86
C VAL A 4 -45.25 22.67 22.56
N VAL A 5 -46.09 21.74 23.00
CA VAL A 5 -47.46 21.92 23.51
C VAL A 5 -47.85 20.56 24.13
N LYS A 6 -47.92 20.33 25.41
CA LYS A 6 -48.74 20.77 26.53
C LYS A 6 -50.19 20.26 26.51
N PHE A 7 -50.47 19.49 27.58
CA PHE A 7 -51.64 19.44 28.49
C PHE A 7 -53.00 19.02 27.88
N ILE A 8 -53.73 18.17 28.55
CA ILE A 8 -54.65 18.52 29.66
C ILE A 8 -55.18 17.23 30.32
N VAL A 9 -55.13 17.19 31.64
CA VAL A 9 -55.94 16.38 32.54
C VAL A 9 -57.22 17.21 32.82
N PRO A 10 -58.40 16.61 33.10
CA PRO A 10 -58.94 16.79 34.43
C PRO A 10 -59.55 15.54 35.06
N ALA A 11 -59.44 15.52 36.36
CA ALA A 11 -60.14 14.73 37.34
C ALA A 11 -61.53 15.31 37.68
N VAL A 12 -62.44 14.49 38.08
CA VAL A 12 -63.55 14.76 39.03
C VAL A 12 -64.10 13.38 39.43
N ALA A 13 -63.99 12.88 40.54
CA ALA A 13 -64.46 12.98 41.89
C ALA A 13 -66.01 12.69 42.08
N ALA A 14 -66.24 11.69 42.86
CA ALA A 14 -67.05 11.62 44.06
C ALA A 14 -68.42 10.93 44.02
N LEU A 15 -68.63 10.22 45.19
CA LEU A 15 -69.74 9.89 46.05
C LEU A 15 -70.53 8.61 45.69
N ALA A 16 -70.36 7.56 46.48
CA ALA A 16 -70.90 7.16 47.75
C ALA A 16 -72.41 7.00 47.79
N VAL A 17 -72.94 5.83 48.18
CA VAL A 17 -73.81 5.59 49.31
C VAL A 17 -74.25 4.13 49.36
N CYS A 18 -74.03 3.51 50.52
CA CYS A 18 -74.65 2.43 51.26
C CYS A 18 -75.91 1.78 50.72
N ALA A 19 -76.01 0.46 50.86
CA ALA A 19 -77.00 -0.14 51.81
C ALA A 19 -76.84 -1.64 51.94
N CYS A 20 -76.80 -2.05 53.14
CA CYS A 20 -76.96 -3.32 53.80
C CYS A 20 -77.85 -4.42 53.11
N GLY A 21 -77.42 -5.66 53.35
CA GLY A 21 -78.41 -6.62 53.82
C GLY A 21 -78.33 -8.04 53.24
N GLN A 22 -77.88 -8.93 53.98
CA GLN A 22 -78.40 -10.25 54.39
C GLN A 22 -77.62 -11.51 53.96
N LYS A 23 -77.54 -12.27 55.02
CA LYS A 23 -76.79 -13.53 55.26
C LYS A 23 -77.23 -14.70 54.39
N LYS A 24 -76.17 -15.43 53.99
CA LYS A 24 -75.94 -16.91 53.94
C LYS A 24 -77.05 -17.88 53.49
N PRO A 25 -76.72 -19.00 52.90
CA PRO A 25 -75.74 -19.97 53.36
C PRO A 25 -74.74 -20.51 52.31
N ALA A 26 -73.76 -21.16 52.87
CA ALA A 26 -72.75 -21.92 52.25
C ALA A 26 -73.31 -23.10 51.42
N GLN A 27 -72.73 -23.22 50.23
CA GLN A 27 -72.50 -24.54 49.56
C GLN A 27 -71.26 -24.44 48.70
N ASP A 28 -70.24 -25.07 49.20
CA ASP A 28 -69.22 -25.59 48.30
C ASP A 28 -69.86 -26.65 47.35
N PRO A 29 -69.52 -26.65 46.14
CA PRO A 29 -68.60 -27.70 45.70
C PRO A 29 -67.50 -27.14 44.83
N MET A 30 -66.37 -27.44 45.26
CA MET A 30 -65.14 -27.56 44.49
C MET A 30 -65.41 -28.43 43.25
N MET A 31 -65.66 -27.79 42.12
CA MET A 31 -65.45 -28.41 40.81
C MET A 31 -64.53 -27.46 40.06
N MET A 32 -63.25 -27.78 40.17
CA MET A 32 -62.24 -27.31 39.25
C MET A 32 -62.68 -27.62 37.81
N ALA A 33 -63.17 -26.61 37.11
CA ALA A 33 -63.04 -26.62 35.69
C ALA A 33 -61.56 -26.40 35.37
N MET A 34 -60.81 -27.49 35.33
CA MET A 34 -59.55 -27.52 34.60
C MET A 34 -59.93 -27.33 33.15
N GLY A 35 -60.04 -26.06 32.77
CA GLY A 35 -60.01 -25.72 31.34
C GLY A 35 -58.65 -26.14 30.82
N ASP A 36 -58.71 -27.12 29.97
CA ASP A 36 -57.58 -27.62 29.19
C ASP A 36 -57.05 -26.41 28.38
N GLN A 37 -56.19 -25.63 28.99
CA GLN A 37 -55.44 -24.60 28.27
C GLN A 37 -54.38 -25.32 27.47
N ILE A 38 -54.79 -25.81 26.33
CA ILE A 38 -53.82 -26.30 25.33
C ILE A 38 -52.91 -25.11 24.98
N PRO A 39 -51.64 -25.17 25.38
CA PRO A 39 -50.73 -24.08 25.08
C PRO A 39 -50.64 -23.95 23.57
N LYS A 40 -50.96 -22.79 23.03
CA LYS A 40 -50.72 -22.51 21.60
C LYS A 40 -49.24 -22.49 21.41
N VAL A 41 -48.71 -23.50 20.76
CA VAL A 41 -47.31 -23.56 20.32
C VAL A 41 -47.26 -23.12 18.87
N GLU A 42 -46.48 -22.11 18.60
CA GLU A 42 -46.10 -21.77 17.24
C GLU A 42 -44.99 -22.69 16.79
N THR A 43 -45.22 -23.38 15.72
CA THR A 43 -44.22 -24.26 15.12
C THR A 43 -43.62 -23.57 13.89
N TYR A 44 -42.30 -23.40 13.89
CA TYR A 44 -41.56 -22.96 12.71
C TYR A 44 -40.93 -24.15 12.02
N THR A 45 -41.13 -24.23 10.72
CA THR A 45 -40.42 -25.23 9.92
C THR A 45 -38.99 -24.75 9.74
N ALA A 46 -38.02 -25.46 10.30
CA ALA A 46 -36.61 -25.17 10.05
C ALA A 46 -36.27 -25.50 8.61
N SER A 47 -35.83 -24.55 7.88
CA SER A 47 -35.27 -24.71 6.53
C SER A 47 -33.78 -24.46 6.55
N PHE A 48 -33.03 -25.24 5.77
CA PHE A 48 -31.61 -24.93 5.54
C PHE A 48 -31.52 -23.70 4.66
N GLN A 49 -30.88 -22.66 5.18
CA GLN A 49 -30.53 -21.46 4.43
C GLN A 49 -29.01 -21.36 4.39
N GLU A 50 -28.47 -21.24 3.20
CA GLU A 50 -27.05 -20.93 3.05
C GLU A 50 -26.83 -19.49 3.51
N VAL A 51 -26.08 -19.33 4.60
CA VAL A 51 -25.66 -18.02 5.10
C VAL A 51 -24.24 -17.78 4.59
N PRO A 52 -24.03 -16.76 3.75
CA PRO A 52 -22.68 -16.41 3.33
C PRO A 52 -21.88 -16.00 4.56
N GLN A 53 -20.74 -16.65 4.76
CA GLN A 53 -19.80 -16.29 5.81
C GLN A 53 -18.92 -15.19 5.28
N GLU A 54 -19.12 -13.97 5.76
CA GLU A 54 -18.31 -12.81 5.42
C GLU A 54 -17.35 -12.51 6.57
N GLU A 55 -16.07 -12.36 6.26
CA GLU A 55 -15.04 -11.98 7.20
C GLU A 55 -14.53 -10.58 6.85
N THR A 56 -14.41 -9.73 7.86
CA THR A 56 -13.96 -8.34 7.69
C THR A 56 -12.56 -8.16 8.25
N TYR A 57 -11.65 -7.69 7.40
CA TYR A 57 -10.26 -7.42 7.76
C TYR A 57 -9.92 -5.94 7.56
N SER A 58 -9.14 -5.40 8.47
CA SER A 58 -8.52 -4.09 8.26
C SER A 58 -7.39 -4.21 7.25
N SER A 59 -7.27 -3.20 6.39
CA SER A 59 -6.30 -3.20 5.33
C SER A 59 -5.54 -1.87 5.24
N THR A 60 -4.36 -1.91 4.66
CA THR A 60 -3.55 -0.73 4.42
C THR A 60 -3.34 -0.53 2.92
N VAL A 61 -3.68 0.67 2.45
CA VAL A 61 -3.40 1.08 1.08
C VAL A 61 -1.95 1.52 0.96
N GLN A 62 -1.25 0.99 -0.03
CA GLN A 62 0.14 1.33 -0.31
C GLN A 62 0.33 1.65 -1.79
N ALA A 63 1.39 2.41 -2.09
CA ALA A 63 1.83 2.59 -3.45
C ALA A 63 2.16 1.23 -4.08
N TYR A 64 1.85 1.06 -5.37
CA TYR A 64 2.14 -0.17 -6.11
C TYR A 64 3.63 -0.48 -6.12
N ALA A 65 4.45 0.54 -6.36
CA ALA A 65 5.90 0.48 -6.29
C ALA A 65 6.46 1.75 -5.64
N VAL A 66 7.57 1.59 -4.93
CA VAL A 66 8.34 2.68 -4.32
C VAL A 66 9.79 2.55 -4.78
N ASN A 67 10.34 3.61 -5.34
CA ASN A 67 11.73 3.68 -5.76
C ASN A 67 12.46 4.84 -5.09
N ASN A 68 13.60 4.53 -4.51
CA ASN A 68 14.52 5.48 -3.96
C ASN A 68 15.56 5.86 -5.02
N VAL A 69 15.59 7.11 -5.40
CA VAL A 69 16.57 7.62 -6.37
C VAL A 69 17.82 8.05 -5.61
N VAL A 70 18.89 7.27 -5.80
CA VAL A 70 20.17 7.45 -5.12
C VAL A 70 21.30 7.38 -6.15
N PRO A 71 22.20 8.37 -6.21
CA PRO A 71 23.45 8.22 -6.96
C PRO A 71 24.41 7.28 -6.20
N GLN A 72 25.30 6.62 -6.92
CA GLN A 72 26.29 5.69 -6.32
C GLN A 72 27.48 6.41 -5.68
N SER A 73 27.66 7.70 -5.96
CA SER A 73 28.78 8.50 -5.44
C SER A 73 28.30 9.79 -4.79
N GLY A 74 29.02 10.22 -3.76
CA GLY A 74 28.78 11.51 -3.12
C GLY A 74 29.25 12.65 -4.01
N ASN A 75 28.37 13.59 -4.32
CA ASN A 75 28.67 14.80 -5.09
C ASN A 75 27.75 15.93 -4.65
N ARG A 76 28.10 17.17 -5.06
CA ARG A 76 27.21 18.31 -4.83
C ARG A 76 26.04 18.28 -5.80
N ILE A 77 24.84 18.58 -5.31
CA ILE A 77 23.66 18.77 -6.12
C ILE A 77 23.70 20.15 -6.77
N LYS A 78 23.81 20.17 -8.08
CA LYS A 78 23.90 21.44 -8.84
C LYS A 78 22.52 22.05 -9.05
N ARG A 79 21.54 21.24 -9.38
CA ARG A 79 20.18 21.71 -9.67
C ARG A 79 19.14 20.61 -9.39
N VAL A 80 18.02 21.06 -8.86
CA VAL A 80 16.80 20.28 -8.64
C VAL A 80 15.75 20.75 -9.63
N TYR A 81 15.02 19.83 -10.28
CA TYR A 81 14.03 20.15 -11.32
C TYR A 81 12.61 19.85 -10.92
N VAL A 82 12.40 19.06 -9.86
CA VAL A 82 11.08 18.60 -9.42
C VAL A 82 10.90 18.73 -7.93
N GLU A 83 9.66 18.98 -7.51
CA GLU A 83 9.26 19.13 -6.12
C GLU A 83 8.41 17.97 -5.62
N VAL A 84 8.20 17.91 -4.30
CA VAL A 84 7.29 16.93 -3.69
C VAL A 84 5.87 17.21 -4.16
N GLY A 85 5.20 16.15 -4.64
CA GLY A 85 3.87 16.23 -5.23
C GLY A 85 3.87 16.23 -6.77
N ASP A 86 5.00 16.48 -7.41
CA ASP A 86 5.09 16.47 -8.87
C ASP A 86 4.93 15.07 -9.43
N PHE A 87 4.24 14.99 -10.57
CA PHE A 87 4.12 13.77 -11.35
C PHE A 87 5.28 13.69 -12.35
N VAL A 88 5.99 12.57 -12.32
CA VAL A 88 7.17 12.36 -13.19
C VAL A 88 6.97 11.13 -14.08
N SER A 89 7.50 11.21 -15.29
CA SER A 89 7.54 10.11 -16.25
C SER A 89 8.86 9.33 -16.12
N ARG A 90 8.85 8.05 -16.48
CA ARG A 90 10.07 7.25 -16.55
C ARG A 90 11.12 7.92 -17.45
N GLY A 91 12.35 8.02 -16.96
CA GLY A 91 13.48 8.66 -17.66
C GLY A 91 13.53 10.19 -17.54
N GLN A 92 12.51 10.84 -16.96
CA GLN A 92 12.52 12.28 -16.72
C GLN A 92 13.67 12.66 -15.77
N VAL A 93 14.37 13.75 -16.09
CA VAL A 93 15.44 14.29 -15.25
C VAL A 93 14.83 14.90 -13.98
N LEU A 94 15.36 14.49 -12.83
CA LEU A 94 14.92 14.93 -11.51
C LEU A 94 15.90 15.94 -10.90
N ALA A 95 17.19 15.64 -11.00
CA ALA A 95 18.25 16.52 -10.53
C ALA A 95 19.54 16.33 -11.34
N GLU A 96 20.40 17.32 -11.28
CA GLU A 96 21.77 17.28 -11.79
C GLU A 96 22.76 17.45 -10.65
N MET A 97 23.76 16.59 -10.65
CA MET A 97 24.91 16.67 -9.76
C MET A 97 26.02 17.53 -10.42
N ASP A 98 27.06 17.81 -9.69
CA ASP A 98 28.27 18.46 -10.24
C ASP A 98 28.89 17.58 -11.32
N ALA A 99 29.15 18.16 -12.49
CA ALA A 99 29.55 17.45 -13.70
C ALA A 99 31.07 17.51 -13.96
N VAL A 100 31.91 17.95 -13.03
CA VAL A 100 33.36 18.08 -13.25
C VAL A 100 33.98 16.76 -13.69
N GLY A 101 33.69 15.68 -12.97
CA GLY A 101 34.18 14.34 -13.31
C GLY A 101 33.60 13.79 -14.63
N LEU A 102 32.34 14.09 -14.92
CA LEU A 102 31.69 13.71 -16.16
C LEU A 102 32.34 14.39 -17.37
N ASN A 103 32.59 15.71 -17.28
CA ASN A 103 33.25 16.47 -18.35
C ASN A 103 34.68 15.93 -18.64
N GLN A 104 35.42 15.57 -17.60
CA GLN A 104 36.74 14.95 -17.76
C GLN A 104 36.66 13.58 -18.47
N ALA A 105 35.70 12.77 -18.08
CA ALA A 105 35.47 11.46 -18.71
C ALA A 105 35.01 11.60 -20.18
N GLU A 106 34.20 12.62 -20.47
CA GLU A 106 33.78 12.93 -21.84
C GLU A 106 34.95 13.29 -22.74
N LEU A 107 35.83 14.19 -22.27
CA LEU A 107 37.03 14.57 -23.02
C LEU A 107 37.94 13.34 -23.30
N LYS A 108 38.10 12.48 -22.28
CA LYS A 108 38.85 11.23 -22.46
C LYS A 108 38.18 10.30 -23.48
N LEU A 109 36.87 10.11 -23.40
CA LEU A 109 36.11 9.28 -24.34
C LEU A 109 36.23 9.80 -25.79
N VAL A 110 36.11 11.12 -25.99
CA VAL A 110 36.27 11.76 -27.29
C VAL A 110 37.68 11.51 -27.84
N ASN A 111 38.72 11.65 -27.01
CA ASN A 111 40.09 11.36 -27.43
C ASN A 111 40.26 9.88 -27.84
N ASP A 112 39.84 8.93 -26.99
CA ASP A 112 39.98 7.52 -27.24
C ASP A 112 39.15 7.06 -28.46
N SER A 113 37.98 7.68 -28.67
CA SER A 113 37.15 7.40 -29.85
C SER A 113 37.81 7.87 -31.15
N THR A 114 38.46 9.04 -31.13
CA THR A 114 39.18 9.59 -32.26
C THR A 114 40.41 8.73 -32.62
N GLU A 115 41.15 8.30 -31.58
CA GLU A 115 42.30 7.39 -31.76
C GLU A 115 41.87 6.04 -32.36
N LEU A 116 40.78 5.45 -31.82
CA LEU A 116 40.22 4.20 -32.33
C LEU A 116 39.83 4.35 -33.82
N ALA A 117 39.17 5.46 -34.19
CA ALA A 117 38.76 5.71 -35.56
C ALA A 117 39.97 5.80 -36.49
N ARG A 118 41.04 6.49 -36.06
CA ARG A 118 42.30 6.62 -36.81
C ARG A 118 43.00 5.27 -36.99
N LEU A 119 43.16 4.50 -35.94
CA LEU A 119 43.84 3.23 -35.95
C LEU A 119 43.04 2.12 -36.64
N ARG A 120 41.73 2.24 -36.71
CA ARG A 120 40.88 1.31 -37.46
C ARG A 120 41.20 1.37 -38.96
N GLY A 121 41.42 2.56 -39.52
CA GLY A 121 41.84 2.72 -40.90
C GLY A 121 43.24 2.13 -41.17
N LEU A 122 44.19 2.32 -40.24
CA LEU A 122 45.54 1.75 -40.34
C LEU A 122 45.53 0.21 -40.23
N PHE A 123 44.71 -0.33 -39.33
CA PHE A 123 44.55 -1.78 -39.19
C PHE A 123 43.99 -2.42 -40.45
N GLN A 124 42.94 -1.81 -41.06
CA GLN A 124 42.36 -2.28 -42.33
C GLN A 124 43.38 -2.25 -43.49
N ALA A 125 44.32 -1.28 -43.47
CA ALA A 125 45.41 -1.21 -44.43
C ALA A 125 46.60 -2.10 -44.07
N GLY A 126 46.56 -2.90 -43.02
CA GLY A 126 47.65 -3.75 -42.56
C GLY A 126 48.83 -3.02 -41.92
N GLY A 127 48.64 -1.75 -41.53
CA GLY A 127 49.68 -0.87 -40.97
C GLY A 127 49.97 -1.03 -39.49
N ILE A 128 49.13 -1.76 -38.74
CA ILE A 128 49.30 -2.07 -37.30
C ILE A 128 48.96 -3.52 -36.99
N SER A 129 49.47 -4.05 -35.88
CA SER A 129 49.15 -5.39 -35.44
C SER A 129 47.74 -5.49 -34.87
N GLN A 130 47.18 -6.71 -34.86
CA GLN A 130 45.90 -6.97 -34.23
C GLN A 130 45.93 -6.64 -32.73
N SER A 131 47.04 -6.95 -32.05
CA SER A 131 47.23 -6.67 -30.62
C SER A 131 47.18 -5.17 -30.35
N ASP A 132 47.80 -4.33 -31.18
CA ASP A 132 47.79 -2.88 -31.02
C ASP A 132 46.37 -2.31 -31.25
N PHE A 133 45.64 -2.83 -32.22
CA PHE A 133 44.27 -2.43 -32.48
C PHE A 133 43.34 -2.81 -31.30
N GLU A 134 43.45 -4.05 -30.80
CA GLU A 134 42.66 -4.53 -29.67
C GLU A 134 42.93 -3.73 -28.39
N ALA A 135 44.18 -3.31 -28.16
CA ALA A 135 44.54 -2.47 -27.02
C ALA A 135 43.83 -1.11 -27.05
N VAL A 136 43.76 -0.46 -28.22
CA VAL A 136 43.05 0.82 -28.37
C VAL A 136 41.52 0.64 -28.30
N GLU A 137 41.01 -0.45 -28.90
CA GLU A 137 39.60 -0.76 -28.76
C GLU A 137 39.18 -1.00 -27.28
N LEU A 138 40.02 -1.68 -26.49
CA LEU A 138 39.81 -1.87 -25.08
C LEU A 138 39.85 -0.53 -24.36
N ALA A 139 40.81 0.35 -24.61
CA ALA A 139 40.91 1.66 -24.03
C ALA A 139 39.64 2.49 -24.23
N TYR A 140 39.11 2.49 -25.45
CA TYR A 140 37.84 3.13 -25.81
C TYR A 140 36.67 2.50 -25.01
N LYS A 141 36.56 1.18 -24.94
CA LYS A 141 35.50 0.50 -24.18
C LYS A 141 35.54 0.86 -22.70
N VAL A 142 36.74 0.96 -22.11
CA VAL A 142 36.93 1.35 -20.71
C VAL A 142 36.52 2.80 -20.47
N SER A 143 36.96 3.73 -21.34
CA SER A 143 36.59 5.15 -21.19
C SER A 143 35.09 5.36 -21.42
N LYS A 144 34.47 4.61 -22.34
CA LYS A 144 33.04 4.66 -22.56
C LYS A 144 32.26 4.16 -21.32
N ALA A 145 32.65 3.03 -20.75
CA ALA A 145 31.99 2.50 -19.53
C ALA A 145 32.15 3.46 -18.35
N SER A 146 33.31 4.13 -18.23
CA SER A 146 33.53 5.15 -17.20
C SER A 146 32.63 6.37 -17.40
N TYR A 147 32.52 6.86 -18.62
CA TYR A 147 31.62 7.97 -18.96
C TYR A 147 30.16 7.64 -18.69
N ASP A 148 29.69 6.48 -19.16
CA ASP A 148 28.30 6.03 -18.99
C ASP A 148 27.95 5.92 -17.48
N ASN A 149 28.85 5.38 -16.66
CA ASN A 149 28.67 5.29 -15.20
C ASN A 149 28.59 6.69 -14.54
N LEU A 150 29.49 7.61 -14.91
CA LEU A 150 29.46 8.96 -14.39
C LEU A 150 28.22 9.74 -14.85
N LEU A 151 27.74 9.50 -16.06
CA LEU A 151 26.52 10.12 -16.60
C LEU A 151 25.29 9.69 -15.77
N GLU A 152 25.14 8.41 -15.48
CA GLU A 152 24.05 7.89 -14.65
C GLU A 152 24.07 8.48 -13.23
N ASN A 153 25.24 8.73 -12.70
CA ASN A 153 25.42 9.31 -11.35
C ASN A 153 25.33 10.84 -11.33
N THR A 154 25.51 11.51 -12.46
CA THR A 154 25.45 12.97 -12.57
C THR A 154 24.06 13.46 -12.95
N VAL A 155 23.36 12.76 -13.82
CA VAL A 155 22.00 13.13 -14.26
C VAL A 155 21.00 12.11 -13.70
N LEU A 156 20.41 12.48 -12.58
CA LEU A 156 19.44 11.60 -11.91
C LEU A 156 18.11 11.60 -12.63
N ARG A 157 17.66 10.42 -13.00
CA ARG A 157 16.40 10.20 -13.74
C ARG A 157 15.43 9.34 -12.95
N ALA A 158 14.14 9.57 -13.21
CA ALA A 158 13.08 8.73 -12.63
C ALA A 158 13.15 7.30 -13.21
N PRO A 159 13.31 6.26 -12.38
CA PRO A 159 13.37 4.88 -12.85
C PRO A 159 12.01 4.37 -13.31
N MET A 160 10.94 5.00 -12.84
CA MET A 160 9.56 4.69 -13.19
C MET A 160 8.71 5.96 -13.20
N GLY A 161 7.52 5.90 -13.80
CA GLY A 161 6.50 6.95 -13.67
C GLY A 161 5.82 6.91 -12.30
N GLY A 162 5.52 8.07 -11.73
CA GLY A 162 4.90 8.18 -10.43
C GLY A 162 4.90 9.60 -9.88
N VAL A 163 4.65 9.72 -8.58
CA VAL A 163 4.66 10.99 -7.85
C VAL A 163 5.89 11.05 -6.94
N ILE A 164 6.52 12.21 -6.86
CA ILE A 164 7.59 12.48 -5.89
C ILE A 164 6.94 12.61 -4.50
N THR A 165 7.27 11.71 -3.59
CA THR A 165 6.71 11.73 -2.23
C THR A 165 7.69 12.24 -1.18
N ALA A 166 8.98 12.24 -1.48
CA ALA A 166 9.99 12.86 -0.63
C ALA A 166 11.15 13.41 -1.47
N ARG A 167 11.70 14.54 -1.02
CA ARG A 167 12.92 15.17 -1.48
C ARG A 167 13.73 15.56 -0.24
N ASN A 168 14.91 14.98 -0.10
CA ASN A 168 15.70 15.12 1.12
C ASN A 168 16.89 16.09 0.98
N TYR A 169 17.11 16.63 -0.22
CA TYR A 169 18.23 17.53 -0.51
C TYR A 169 17.79 18.65 -1.42
N ASP A 170 18.47 19.79 -1.27
CA ASP A 170 18.28 20.99 -2.08
C ASP A 170 19.45 21.26 -3.04
N SER A 171 19.24 22.20 -3.97
CA SER A 171 20.31 22.66 -4.85
C SER A 171 21.42 23.32 -4.02
N GLY A 172 22.66 22.88 -4.23
CA GLY A 172 23.84 23.31 -3.48
C GLY A 172 24.27 22.35 -2.38
N ASP A 173 23.41 21.46 -1.94
CA ASP A 173 23.73 20.47 -0.91
C ASP A 173 24.76 19.44 -1.38
N MET A 174 25.52 18.93 -0.41
CA MET A 174 26.43 17.80 -0.63
C MET A 174 25.69 16.49 -0.32
N TYR A 175 25.57 15.64 -1.32
CA TYR A 175 25.01 14.29 -1.12
C TYR A 175 26.02 13.40 -0.41
N ALA A 176 25.66 12.92 0.78
CA ALA A 176 26.52 12.12 1.66
C ALA A 176 26.11 10.64 1.74
N MET A 177 25.30 10.14 0.81
CA MET A 177 24.81 8.74 0.75
C MET A 177 24.02 8.29 2.00
N ALA A 178 23.50 9.21 2.79
CA ALA A 178 22.77 8.90 4.02
C ALA A 178 21.29 8.58 3.78
N SER A 179 20.66 9.26 2.83
CA SER A 179 19.25 9.09 2.48
C SER A 179 19.04 9.28 0.98
N PRO A 180 17.97 8.73 0.39
CA PRO A 180 17.68 8.93 -1.02
C PRO A 180 17.44 10.42 -1.32
N ILE A 181 17.88 10.89 -2.50
CA ILE A 181 17.62 12.27 -2.93
C ILE A 181 16.13 12.45 -3.18
N TYR A 182 15.52 11.50 -3.89
CA TYR A 182 14.08 11.45 -4.13
C TYR A 182 13.48 10.09 -3.80
N VAL A 183 12.20 10.11 -3.41
CA VAL A 183 11.36 8.92 -3.36
C VAL A 183 10.25 9.07 -4.38
N VAL A 184 10.24 8.18 -5.38
CA VAL A 184 9.20 8.13 -6.41
C VAL A 184 8.25 7.00 -6.08
N GLN A 185 6.95 7.28 -6.04
CA GLN A 185 5.91 6.29 -5.76
C GLN A 185 4.91 6.19 -6.90
N GLN A 186 4.65 4.97 -7.34
CA GLN A 186 3.56 4.69 -8.26
C GLN A 186 2.28 4.51 -7.48
N ILE A 187 1.39 5.50 -7.56
CA ILE A 187 0.11 5.53 -6.85
C ILE A 187 -1.09 5.13 -7.72
N THR A 188 -0.83 4.78 -8.97
CA THR A 188 -1.85 4.29 -9.92
C THR A 188 -1.23 3.14 -10.73
N PRO A 189 -1.70 1.90 -10.51
CA PRO A 189 -2.63 1.44 -9.49
C PRO A 189 -2.04 1.53 -8.07
N VAL A 190 -2.86 1.31 -7.05
CA VAL A 190 -2.42 1.07 -5.67
C VAL A 190 -2.48 -0.41 -5.35
N LYS A 191 -1.79 -0.84 -4.30
CA LYS A 191 -1.94 -2.18 -3.72
C LYS A 191 -2.53 -2.07 -2.31
N ILE A 192 -3.34 -3.05 -1.95
CA ILE A 192 -3.95 -3.15 -0.65
C ILE A 192 -3.37 -4.37 0.05
N LEU A 193 -2.82 -4.16 1.23
CA LEU A 193 -2.31 -5.23 2.08
C LEU A 193 -3.33 -5.54 3.15
N VAL A 194 -3.74 -6.80 3.21
CA VAL A 194 -4.69 -7.34 4.17
C VAL A 194 -3.96 -8.35 5.05
N GLY A 195 -4.02 -8.16 6.36
CA GLY A 195 -3.53 -9.14 7.33
C GLY A 195 -4.59 -10.21 7.55
N ILE A 196 -4.35 -11.42 7.05
CA ILE A 196 -5.25 -12.56 7.23
C ILE A 196 -4.71 -13.42 8.37
N SER A 197 -5.62 -13.92 9.25
CA SER A 197 -5.24 -14.82 10.34
C SER A 197 -4.81 -16.19 9.80
N GLU A 198 -3.99 -16.92 10.57
CA GLU A 198 -3.53 -18.26 10.20
C GLU A 198 -4.71 -19.23 10.02
N THR A 199 -5.76 -19.06 10.81
CA THR A 199 -6.98 -19.90 10.76
C THR A 199 -7.75 -19.72 9.45
N ASP A 200 -7.75 -18.51 8.90
CA ASP A 200 -8.52 -18.16 7.70
C ASP A 200 -7.70 -18.32 6.42
N TYR A 201 -6.38 -18.43 6.57
CA TYR A 201 -5.47 -18.54 5.42
C TYR A 201 -5.83 -19.71 4.49
N THR A 202 -6.29 -20.85 5.04
CA THR A 202 -6.67 -22.03 4.27
C THR A 202 -7.92 -21.83 3.43
N ARG A 203 -8.76 -20.87 3.78
CA ARG A 203 -10.03 -20.56 3.11
C ARG A 203 -9.87 -19.58 1.96
N VAL A 204 -8.85 -18.71 2.02
CA VAL A 204 -8.62 -17.65 1.03
C VAL A 204 -7.79 -18.16 -0.13
N LYS A 205 -8.23 -17.91 -1.35
CA LYS A 205 -7.57 -18.36 -2.57
C LYS A 205 -7.31 -17.19 -3.52
N LYS A 206 -6.29 -17.35 -4.35
CA LYS A 206 -6.04 -16.40 -5.43
C LYS A 206 -7.22 -16.35 -6.39
N GLY A 207 -7.76 -15.17 -6.61
CA GLY A 207 -8.91 -14.94 -7.48
C GLY A 207 -10.23 -14.73 -6.73
N ASP A 208 -10.23 -14.86 -5.40
CA ASP A 208 -11.42 -14.57 -4.60
C ASP A 208 -11.82 -13.10 -4.76
N VAL A 209 -13.12 -12.88 -4.77
CA VAL A 209 -13.69 -11.53 -4.89
C VAL A 209 -13.73 -10.90 -3.50
N VAL A 210 -13.13 -9.73 -3.36
CA VAL A 210 -13.15 -8.95 -2.13
C VAL A 210 -13.91 -7.65 -2.35
N THR A 211 -14.68 -7.25 -1.35
CA THR A 211 -15.36 -5.96 -1.34
C THR A 211 -14.54 -5.01 -0.46
N ILE A 212 -14.11 -3.89 -1.04
CA ILE A 212 -13.30 -2.88 -0.36
C ILE A 212 -14.20 -1.70 -0.04
N THR A 213 -14.24 -1.32 1.23
CA THR A 213 -14.92 -0.12 1.72
C THR A 213 -13.88 0.84 2.29
N ALA A 214 -14.01 2.13 2.02
CA ALA A 214 -13.14 3.16 2.56
C ALA A 214 -13.99 4.25 3.21
N ASP A 215 -13.71 4.56 4.46
CA ASP A 215 -14.47 5.57 5.23
C ASP A 215 -14.40 6.96 4.59
N ALA A 216 -13.28 7.26 3.92
CA ALA A 216 -13.11 8.51 3.18
C ALA A 216 -14.00 8.62 1.92
N LEU A 217 -14.54 7.50 1.43
CA LEU A 217 -15.36 7.42 0.22
C LEU A 217 -16.60 6.53 0.46
N PRO A 218 -17.51 6.90 1.36
CA PRO A 218 -18.59 6.04 1.86
C PRO A 218 -19.57 5.57 0.76
N ALA A 219 -19.60 6.24 -0.39
CA ALA A 219 -20.50 5.92 -1.48
C ALA A 219 -19.92 4.97 -2.55
N ARG A 220 -18.67 4.54 -2.41
CA ARG A 220 -18.01 3.66 -3.41
C ARG A 220 -17.59 2.35 -2.78
N HIS A 221 -18.29 1.30 -3.17
CA HIS A 221 -17.84 -0.08 -2.96
C HIS A 221 -17.08 -0.52 -4.20
N SER A 222 -15.81 -0.85 -4.05
CA SER A 222 -15.01 -1.43 -5.13
C SER A 222 -14.96 -2.94 -4.96
N ARG A 223 -15.31 -3.68 -6.01
CA ARG A 223 -15.13 -5.14 -6.07
C ARG A 223 -13.86 -5.44 -6.83
N GLU A 224 -12.90 -6.00 -6.15
CA GLU A 224 -11.63 -6.40 -6.74
C GLU A 224 -11.38 -7.89 -6.54
N ARG A 225 -10.53 -8.47 -7.40
CA ARG A 225 -10.09 -9.85 -7.24
C ARG A 225 -8.71 -9.89 -6.60
N SER A 226 -8.53 -10.79 -5.65
CA SER A 226 -7.23 -11.00 -5.02
C SER A 226 -6.20 -11.43 -6.08
N THR A 227 -5.12 -10.66 -6.24
CA THR A 227 -4.10 -10.91 -7.27
C THR A 227 -2.85 -11.62 -6.77
N GLY A 228 -2.68 -11.75 -5.46
CA GLY A 228 -1.50 -12.43 -4.92
C GLY A 228 -1.58 -12.67 -3.43
N PHE A 229 -0.93 -13.74 -2.97
CA PHE A 229 -0.68 -14.03 -1.57
C PHE A 229 0.80 -13.84 -1.28
N ILE A 230 1.12 -13.09 -0.22
CA ILE A 230 2.43 -13.11 0.39
C ILE A 230 2.29 -14.00 1.62
N LEU A 231 2.89 -15.19 1.59
CA LEU A 231 2.98 -16.02 2.77
C LEU A 231 3.72 -15.25 3.88
N PRO A 232 3.17 -15.16 5.09
CA PRO A 232 3.98 -14.73 6.21
C PRO A 232 5.15 -15.68 6.34
N SER A 233 6.38 -15.16 6.31
CA SER A 233 7.55 -15.96 6.65
C SER A 233 7.40 -16.35 8.11
N ILE A 234 7.05 -17.60 8.37
CA ILE A 234 7.11 -18.19 9.70
C ILE A 234 8.59 -18.20 10.04
N ARG A 235 9.07 -17.21 10.80
CA ARG A 235 10.37 -17.31 11.43
C ARG A 235 10.27 -18.48 12.42
N PRO A 236 11.07 -19.53 12.27
CA PRO A 236 11.13 -20.56 13.30
C PRO A 236 11.51 -19.88 14.62
N PRO A 237 10.92 -20.30 15.76
CA PRO A 237 11.27 -19.75 17.06
C PRO A 237 12.79 -19.91 17.25
N ILE A 238 13.46 -18.81 17.55
CA ILE A 238 14.89 -18.82 17.90
C ILE A 238 15.02 -19.72 19.13
N PRO A 239 15.77 -20.82 19.06
CA PRO A 239 15.97 -21.67 20.24
C PRO A 239 16.63 -20.82 21.33
N SER A 240 15.96 -20.71 22.47
CA SER A 240 16.53 -20.07 23.65
C SER A 240 17.84 -20.75 24.01
N PRO A 241 18.92 -20.01 24.34
CA PRO A 241 20.18 -20.62 24.75
C PRO A 241 19.92 -21.44 26.01
N GLN A 242 20.10 -22.76 25.90
CA GLN A 242 20.11 -23.63 27.07
C GLN A 242 21.29 -23.19 27.93
N LYS A 243 21.01 -22.70 29.13
CA LYS A 243 22.03 -22.58 30.20
C LYS A 243 22.51 -23.99 30.53
N SER A 244 23.74 -24.30 30.14
CA SER A 244 24.47 -25.43 30.71
C SER A 244 24.72 -25.15 32.19
N LEU A 245 24.26 -26.05 33.04
CA LEU A 245 24.64 -26.18 34.43
C LEU A 245 26.09 -26.70 34.52
#